data_5d1da86cbe3962408910ef7deba52c1b
#
_entry.id   5d1da86cbe3962408910ef7deba52c1b
#
_cell.length_a   1.000
_cell.length_b   1.000
_cell.length_c   1.000
_cell.angle_alpha   90.00
_cell.angle_beta   90.00
_cell.angle_gamma   90.00
#
_symmetry.space_group_name_H-M   'P 1'
#
loop_
_entity.id
_entity.type
_entity.pdbx_description
1 polymer ?
#
loop_
_entity_poly.entity_id
_entity_poly.type
_entity_poly.pdbx_seq_one_letter_code
_entity_poly.pdbx_strand_id
1 'polypeptide(L)'
;MYSAKEAAKITGLSTAALRYYENESLLPPIKRNDQRYRQYTDEDIEWIRMIQCMRMANIPIQSIKEYVSLLIQGGKTLEQRYEMVQEHIENIRGQIANLQKALTLTQSKLAFYEKILKEPLHQDITYAEEWKMFNHGGHV
;
A
#
# COMPACT_ATOMS: atom_id res chain seq x y z
N MET A 1 -12.89 23.40 -8.24
CA MET A 1 -13.65 22.19 -8.60
C MET A 1 -12.98 21.46 -9.73
N TYR A 2 -12.94 20.14 -9.66
CA TYR A 2 -12.27 19.29 -10.64
C TYR A 2 -13.27 18.29 -11.24
N SER A 3 -13.16 18.05 -12.54
CA SER A 3 -13.89 16.96 -13.20
C SER A 3 -13.31 15.61 -12.77
N ALA A 4 -14.02 14.52 -13.07
CA ALA A 4 -13.50 13.17 -12.80
C ALA A 4 -12.15 12.94 -13.49
N LYS A 5 -12.01 13.40 -14.72
CA LYS A 5 -10.75 13.27 -15.48
C LYS A 5 -9.61 14.05 -14.84
N GLU A 6 -9.89 15.27 -14.39
CA GLU A 6 -8.90 16.11 -13.70
C GLU A 6 -8.52 15.51 -12.35
N ALA A 7 -9.49 15.05 -11.56
CA ALA A 7 -9.26 14.39 -10.28
C ALA A 7 -8.42 13.12 -10.46
N ALA A 8 -8.70 12.33 -11.48
CA ALA A 8 -7.92 11.14 -11.82
C ALA A 8 -6.46 11.49 -12.09
N LYS A 9 -6.23 12.55 -12.86
CA LYS A 9 -4.88 13.02 -13.19
C LYS A 9 -4.13 13.50 -11.94
N ILE A 10 -4.81 14.27 -11.08
CA ILE A 10 -4.19 14.81 -9.86
C ILE A 10 -3.82 13.70 -8.88
N THR A 11 -4.70 12.72 -8.71
CA THR A 11 -4.52 11.63 -7.74
C THR A 11 -3.70 10.46 -8.27
N GLY A 12 -3.56 10.36 -9.59
CA GLY A 12 -2.92 9.20 -10.22
C GLY A 12 -3.82 7.97 -10.31
N LEU A 13 -5.10 8.11 -9.96
CA LEU A 13 -6.08 7.02 -10.07
C LEU A 13 -6.81 7.10 -11.40
N SER A 14 -7.40 5.97 -11.82
CA SER A 14 -8.31 5.96 -12.96
C SER A 14 -9.67 6.53 -12.54
N THR A 15 -10.46 6.98 -13.51
CA THR A 15 -11.84 7.40 -13.23
C THR A 15 -12.68 6.24 -12.69
N ALA A 16 -12.39 5.02 -13.13
CA ALA A 16 -13.03 3.81 -12.62
C ALA A 16 -12.72 3.58 -11.14
N ALA A 17 -11.47 3.81 -10.73
CA ALA A 17 -11.06 3.71 -9.32
C ALA A 17 -11.77 4.75 -8.46
N LEU A 18 -11.92 5.99 -8.95
CA LEU A 18 -12.65 7.03 -8.25
C LEU A 18 -14.11 6.65 -8.04
N ARG A 19 -14.76 6.07 -9.06
CA ARG A 19 -16.14 5.56 -8.95
C ARG A 19 -16.23 4.41 -7.96
N TYR A 20 -15.23 3.52 -7.95
CA TYR A 20 -15.15 2.44 -6.98
C TYR A 20 -15.11 2.98 -5.55
N TYR A 21 -14.27 3.98 -5.29
CA TYR A 21 -14.19 4.60 -3.98
C TYR A 21 -15.53 5.21 -3.55
N GLU A 22 -16.20 5.89 -4.45
CA GLU A 22 -17.53 6.46 -4.18
C GLU A 22 -18.56 5.36 -3.90
N ASN A 23 -18.62 4.33 -4.74
CA ASN A 23 -19.57 3.23 -4.61
C ASN A 23 -19.35 2.41 -3.34
N GLU A 24 -18.11 2.30 -2.86
CA GLU A 24 -17.77 1.60 -1.63
C GLU A 24 -17.93 2.47 -0.38
N SER A 25 -18.48 3.67 -0.53
CA SER A 25 -18.69 4.62 0.58
C SER A 25 -17.38 5.02 1.29
N LEU A 26 -16.29 5.09 0.53
CA LEU A 26 -14.99 5.52 1.03
C LEU A 26 -14.80 7.03 0.95
N LEU A 27 -15.67 7.72 0.22
CA LEU A 27 -15.64 9.16 0.03
C LEU A 27 -16.90 9.80 0.59
N PRO A 28 -16.84 11.08 0.99
CA PRO A 28 -18.07 11.82 1.26
C PRO A 28 -18.87 11.97 -0.04
N PRO A 29 -20.15 12.33 0.04
CA PRO A 29 -20.98 12.53 -1.16
C PRO A 29 -20.31 13.51 -2.14
N ILE A 30 -20.10 13.06 -3.37
CA ILE A 30 -19.47 13.88 -4.42
C ILE A 30 -20.56 14.70 -5.11
N LYS A 31 -20.31 16.00 -5.22
CA LYS A 31 -21.23 16.92 -5.91
C LYS A 31 -21.26 16.63 -7.40
N ARG A 32 -22.39 16.97 -8.03
CA ARG A 32 -22.57 16.87 -9.48
C ARG A 32 -23.01 18.23 -10.02
N ASN A 33 -22.59 18.54 -11.24
CA ASN A 33 -23.03 19.76 -11.91
C ASN A 33 -24.41 19.58 -12.52
N ASP A 34 -24.90 20.59 -13.25
CA ASP A 34 -26.23 20.57 -13.87
C ASP A 34 -26.39 19.48 -14.90
N GLN A 35 -25.30 19.04 -15.54
CA GLN A 35 -25.28 17.93 -16.48
C GLN A 35 -25.07 16.58 -15.80
N ARG A 36 -25.06 16.54 -14.46
CA ARG A 36 -24.87 15.35 -13.62
C ARG A 36 -23.47 14.75 -13.66
N TYR A 37 -22.47 15.51 -14.12
CA TYR A 37 -21.07 15.09 -14.05
C TYR A 37 -20.51 15.37 -12.64
N ARG A 38 -19.66 14.45 -12.17
CA ARG A 38 -19.01 14.56 -10.87
C ARG A 38 -18.12 15.78 -10.80
N GLN A 39 -18.16 16.48 -9.66
CA GLN A 39 -17.33 17.65 -9.37
C GLN A 39 -16.61 17.43 -8.05
N TYR A 40 -15.28 17.37 -8.11
CA TYR A 40 -14.45 17.10 -6.94
C TYR A 40 -13.89 18.40 -6.38
N THR A 41 -14.00 18.59 -5.07
CA THR A 41 -13.43 19.74 -4.35
C THR A 41 -11.98 19.44 -3.97
N ASP A 42 -11.26 20.46 -3.49
CA ASP A 42 -9.91 20.26 -2.95
C ASP A 42 -9.94 19.31 -1.75
N GLU A 43 -10.97 19.41 -0.90
CA GLU A 43 -11.17 18.53 0.24
C GLU A 43 -11.39 17.08 -0.21
N ASP A 44 -12.13 16.87 -1.28
CA ASP A 44 -12.36 15.56 -1.84
C ASP A 44 -11.03 14.94 -2.32
N ILE A 45 -10.17 15.75 -2.94
CA ILE A 45 -8.84 15.30 -3.38
C ILE A 45 -7.99 14.86 -2.18
N GLU A 46 -7.97 15.65 -1.10
CA GLU A 46 -7.23 15.29 0.11
C GLU A 46 -7.77 14.02 0.76
N TRP A 47 -9.08 13.85 0.75
CA TRP A 47 -9.73 12.63 1.24
C TRP A 47 -9.30 11.40 0.42
N ILE A 48 -9.31 11.54 -0.90
CA ILE A 48 -8.86 10.47 -1.80
C ILE A 48 -7.40 10.08 -1.50
N ARG A 49 -6.54 11.07 -1.27
CA ARG A 49 -5.14 10.82 -0.91
C ARG A 49 -5.00 10.08 0.41
N MET A 50 -5.85 10.37 1.38
CA MET A 50 -5.90 9.64 2.64
C MET A 50 -6.24 8.16 2.39
N ILE A 51 -7.26 7.89 1.58
CA ILE A 51 -7.65 6.51 1.24
C ILE A 51 -6.51 5.80 0.50
N GLN A 52 -5.86 6.47 -0.45
CA GLN A 52 -4.70 5.91 -1.15
C GLN A 52 -3.60 5.50 -0.17
N CYS A 53 -3.31 6.35 0.81
CA CYS A 53 -2.31 6.09 1.83
C CYS A 53 -2.66 4.85 2.66
N MET A 54 -3.91 4.73 3.08
CA MET A 54 -4.39 3.57 3.83
C MET A 54 -4.30 2.27 3.02
N ARG A 55 -4.64 2.34 1.73
CA ARG A 55 -4.52 1.19 0.84
C ARG A 55 -3.06 0.81 0.59
N MET A 56 -2.19 1.80 0.45
CA MET A 56 -0.75 1.57 0.32
C MET A 56 -0.19 0.83 1.54
N ALA A 57 -0.73 1.11 2.71
CA ALA A 57 -0.36 0.44 3.96
C ALA A 57 -1.01 -0.93 4.12
N ASN A 58 -1.73 -1.42 3.12
CA ASN A 58 -2.44 -2.70 3.12
C ASN A 58 -3.50 -2.81 4.23
N ILE A 59 -4.12 -1.68 4.59
CA ILE A 59 -5.22 -1.69 5.53
C ILE A 59 -6.43 -2.31 4.82
N PRO A 60 -7.09 -3.32 5.43
CA PRO A 60 -8.25 -3.96 4.80
C PRO A 60 -9.34 -2.95 4.49
N ILE A 61 -10.02 -3.14 3.37
CA ILE A 61 -11.08 -2.22 2.91
C ILE A 61 -12.15 -2.01 3.99
N GLN A 62 -12.48 -3.06 4.72
CA GLN A 62 -13.48 -2.97 5.78
C GLN A 62 -13.05 -2.04 6.92
N SER A 63 -11.77 -2.07 7.28
CA SER A 63 -11.20 -1.15 8.28
C SER A 63 -11.18 0.29 7.78
N ILE A 64 -10.92 0.49 6.48
CA ILE A 64 -10.98 1.82 5.86
C ILE A 64 -12.40 2.37 5.92
N LYS A 65 -13.40 1.55 5.59
CA LYS A 65 -14.82 1.93 5.67
C LYS A 65 -15.21 2.33 7.09
N GLU A 66 -14.75 1.58 8.07
CA GLU A 66 -15.00 1.87 9.49
C GLU A 66 -14.41 3.22 9.88
N TYR A 67 -13.15 3.46 9.51
CA TYR A 67 -12.48 4.73 9.79
C TYR A 67 -13.20 5.90 9.13
N VAL A 68 -13.58 5.76 7.85
CA VAL A 68 -14.33 6.78 7.10
C VAL A 68 -15.67 7.08 7.79
N SER A 69 -16.39 6.05 8.21
CA SER A 69 -17.66 6.21 8.92
C SER A 69 -17.49 7.03 10.20
N LEU A 70 -16.44 6.72 10.97
CA LEU A 70 -16.15 7.46 12.20
C LEU A 70 -15.75 8.90 11.92
N LEU A 71 -14.98 9.14 10.87
CA LEU A 71 -14.55 10.47 10.47
C LEU A 71 -15.75 11.35 10.10
N ILE A 72 -16.70 10.80 9.36
CA ILE A 72 -17.94 11.50 8.99
C ILE A 72 -18.77 11.86 10.22
N GLN A 73 -18.76 11.04 11.26
CA GLN A 73 -19.47 11.31 12.52
C GLN A 73 -18.86 12.47 13.30
N GLY A 74 -17.64 12.88 12.99
CA GLY A 74 -17.04 14.08 13.56
C GLY A 74 -16.36 13.89 14.91
N GLY A 75 -16.25 14.98 15.66
CA GLY A 75 -15.44 15.09 16.87
C GLY A 75 -15.73 14.08 17.97
N LYS A 76 -16.94 13.56 18.07
CA LYS A 76 -17.30 12.56 19.08
C LYS A 76 -16.57 11.23 18.88
N THR A 77 -15.95 11.01 17.73
CA THR A 77 -15.21 9.79 17.41
C THR A 77 -13.70 9.98 17.42
N LEU A 78 -13.20 11.15 17.81
CA LEU A 78 -11.76 11.48 17.79
C LEU A 78 -10.90 10.45 18.55
N GLU A 79 -11.32 10.11 19.76
CA GLU A 79 -10.58 9.16 20.60
C GLU A 79 -10.49 7.78 19.94
N GLN A 80 -11.59 7.31 19.42
CA GLN A 80 -11.67 6.02 18.73
C GLN A 80 -10.80 6.01 17.47
N ARG A 81 -10.83 7.09 16.69
CA ARG A 81 -9.99 7.24 15.49
C ARG A 81 -8.51 7.30 15.84
N TYR A 82 -8.18 7.96 16.94
CA TYR A 82 -6.81 8.01 17.45
C TYR A 82 -6.28 6.61 17.72
N GLU A 83 -7.05 5.78 18.41
CA GLU A 83 -6.68 4.38 18.70
C GLU A 83 -6.50 3.55 17.43
N MET A 84 -7.39 3.72 16.45
CA MET A 84 -7.28 3.04 15.15
C MET A 84 -6.00 3.40 14.43
N VAL A 85 -5.64 4.69 14.42
CA VAL A 85 -4.41 5.15 13.77
C VAL A 85 -3.17 4.61 14.48
N GLN A 86 -3.19 4.50 15.80
CA GLN A 86 -2.12 3.84 16.55
C GLN A 86 -1.93 2.38 16.10
N GLU A 87 -3.01 1.65 15.95
CA GLU A 87 -2.96 0.27 15.43
C GLU A 87 -2.41 0.21 14.01
N HIS A 88 -2.84 1.14 13.16
CA HIS A 88 -2.34 1.23 11.78
C HIS A 88 -0.82 1.45 11.76
N ILE A 89 -0.30 2.31 12.64
CA ILE A 89 1.14 2.56 12.73
C ILE A 89 1.89 1.28 13.13
N GLU A 90 1.40 0.53 14.11
CA GLU A 90 2.04 -0.71 14.53
C GLU A 90 2.02 -1.76 13.41
N ASN A 91 0.94 -1.85 12.66
CA ASN A 91 0.83 -2.74 11.51
C ASN A 91 1.83 -2.36 10.40
N ILE A 92 1.97 -1.06 10.13
CA ILE A 92 2.93 -0.56 9.14
C ILE A 92 4.37 -0.87 9.58
N ARG A 93 4.67 -0.66 10.85
CA ARG A 93 6.00 -1.00 11.40
C ARG A 93 6.32 -2.48 11.25
N GLY A 94 5.32 -3.34 11.48
CA GLY A 94 5.45 -4.77 11.24
C GLY A 94 5.76 -5.11 9.79
N GLN A 95 5.10 -4.46 8.85
CA GLN A 95 5.35 -4.63 7.42
C GLN A 95 6.76 -4.19 7.05
N ILE A 96 7.22 -3.06 7.57
CA ILE A 96 8.58 -2.55 7.34
C ILE A 96 9.60 -3.55 7.86
N ALA A 97 9.41 -4.08 9.07
CA ALA A 97 10.30 -5.06 9.67
C ALA A 97 10.38 -6.34 8.83
N ASN A 98 9.23 -6.82 8.35
CA ASN A 98 9.17 -8.00 7.49
C ASN A 98 9.87 -7.77 6.15
N LEU A 99 9.68 -6.61 5.55
CA LEU A 99 10.34 -6.25 4.30
C LEU A 99 11.85 -6.10 4.50
N GLN A 100 12.28 -5.56 5.62
CA GLN A 100 13.70 -5.46 5.96
C GLN A 100 14.34 -6.86 6.07
N LYS A 101 13.66 -7.81 6.71
CA LYS A 101 14.10 -9.21 6.77
C LYS A 101 14.22 -9.82 5.39
N ALA A 102 13.20 -9.64 4.56
CA ALA A 102 13.18 -10.15 3.19
C ALA A 102 14.31 -9.55 2.36
N LEU A 103 14.55 -8.26 2.52
CA LEU A 103 15.63 -7.56 1.82
C LEU A 103 17.00 -8.14 2.23
N THR A 104 17.24 -8.28 3.52
CA THR A 104 18.50 -8.84 4.05
C THR A 104 18.76 -10.25 3.50
N LEU A 105 17.75 -11.10 3.52
CA LEU A 105 17.87 -12.47 3.00
C LEU A 105 18.13 -12.47 1.49
N THR A 106 17.43 -11.61 0.75
CA THR A 106 17.58 -11.50 -0.71
C THR A 106 18.97 -10.97 -1.08
N GLN A 107 19.50 -10.02 -0.32
CA GLN A 107 20.86 -9.50 -0.49
C GLN A 107 21.90 -10.58 -0.24
N SER A 108 21.69 -11.43 0.78
CA SER A 108 22.57 -12.59 1.03
C SER A 108 22.58 -13.54 -0.15
N LYS A 109 21.42 -13.73 -0.78
CA LYS A 109 21.31 -14.59 -1.96
C LYS A 109 22.05 -13.99 -3.16
N LEU A 110 21.95 -12.70 -3.35
CA LEU A 110 22.68 -11.99 -4.40
C LEU A 110 24.19 -12.15 -4.22
N ALA A 111 24.69 -11.93 -3.00
CA ALA A 111 26.10 -12.11 -2.68
C ALA A 111 26.57 -13.54 -2.95
N PHE A 112 25.73 -14.51 -2.63
CA PHE A 112 26.02 -15.92 -2.90
C PHE A 112 26.12 -16.17 -4.41
N TYR A 113 25.20 -15.66 -5.22
CA TYR A 113 25.25 -15.80 -6.67
C TYR A 113 26.50 -15.14 -7.28
N GLU A 114 26.86 -13.97 -6.79
CA GLU A 114 28.08 -13.27 -7.25
C GLU A 114 29.33 -14.14 -7.00
N LYS A 115 29.35 -14.82 -5.86
CA LYS A 115 30.45 -15.72 -5.50
C LYS A 115 30.49 -16.94 -6.41
N ILE A 116 29.34 -17.61 -6.65
CA ILE A 116 29.24 -18.80 -7.48
C ILE A 116 29.59 -18.51 -8.94
N LEU A 117 29.16 -17.36 -9.45
CA LEU A 117 29.46 -16.97 -10.84
C LEU A 117 30.95 -16.89 -11.14
N LYS A 118 31.78 -16.75 -10.12
CA LYS A 118 33.25 -16.76 -10.27
C LYS A 118 33.83 -18.15 -10.37
N GLU A 119 33.07 -19.20 -10.05
CA GLU A 119 33.53 -20.59 -10.15
C GLU A 119 33.60 -21.02 -11.61
N PRO A 120 34.72 -21.69 -12.04
CA PRO A 120 34.92 -22.06 -13.44
C PRO A 120 33.84 -22.95 -14.03
N LEU A 121 33.25 -23.85 -13.24
CA LEU A 121 32.23 -24.80 -13.69
C LEU A 121 30.85 -24.53 -13.09
N HIS A 122 30.53 -23.25 -12.82
CA HIS A 122 29.26 -22.91 -12.17
C HIS A 122 28.02 -23.36 -12.95
N GLN A 123 28.13 -23.48 -14.28
CA GLN A 123 27.01 -23.90 -15.13
C GLN A 123 26.62 -25.37 -14.89
N ASP A 124 27.55 -26.19 -14.37
CA ASP A 124 27.32 -27.60 -14.11
C ASP A 124 26.79 -27.88 -12.69
N ILE A 125 26.66 -26.87 -11.86
CA ILE A 125 26.17 -27.01 -10.49
C ILE A 125 24.67 -27.34 -10.53
N THR A 126 24.27 -28.43 -9.85
CA THR A 126 22.84 -28.78 -9.72
C THR A 126 22.18 -27.91 -8.67
N TYR A 127 20.83 -27.81 -8.74
CA TYR A 127 20.10 -27.02 -7.73
C TYR A 127 20.27 -27.58 -6.31
N ALA A 128 20.44 -28.89 -6.17
CA ALA A 128 20.67 -29.52 -4.86
C ALA A 128 22.03 -29.12 -4.27
N GLU A 129 23.08 -29.10 -5.12
CA GLU A 129 24.40 -28.64 -4.73
C GLU A 129 24.37 -27.13 -4.37
N GLU A 130 23.70 -26.31 -5.19
CA GLU A 130 23.54 -24.90 -4.96
C GLU A 130 22.86 -24.65 -3.61
N TRP A 131 21.78 -25.37 -3.33
CA TRP A 131 21.03 -25.24 -2.07
C TRP A 131 21.91 -25.56 -0.86
N LYS A 132 22.72 -26.62 -0.93
CA LYS A 132 23.65 -26.97 0.13
C LYS A 132 24.73 -25.92 0.32
N MET A 133 25.28 -25.38 -0.77
CA MET A 133 26.30 -24.34 -0.72
C MET A 133 25.73 -23.07 -0.05
N PHE A 134 24.52 -22.66 -0.40
CA PHE A 134 23.86 -21.49 0.20
C PHE A 134 23.62 -21.68 1.69
N ASN A 135 23.02 -22.81 2.08
CA ASN A 135 22.63 -23.07 3.47
C ASN A 135 23.82 -23.31 4.40
N HIS A 136 24.93 -23.83 3.87
CA HIS A 136 26.12 -24.11 4.67
C HIS A 136 27.24 -23.06 4.52
N GLY A 137 26.96 -21.98 3.77
CA GLY A 137 27.95 -20.95 3.49
C GLY A 137 28.06 -19.84 4.54
N GLY A 138 27.37 -19.95 5.67
CA GLY A 138 27.46 -18.94 6.75
C GLY A 138 26.76 -17.62 6.48
N HIS A 139 25.80 -17.60 5.58
CA HIS A 139 24.95 -16.44 5.36
C HIS A 139 23.86 -16.38 6.42
N VAL A 140 23.83 -15.50 7.25
CA VAL A 140 22.79 -15.38 8.28
C VAL A 140 22.15 -14.02 8.21
#